data_0b6e4a6253064b6ad002876d3ebb4ecd
#
_entry.id   0b6e4a6253064b6ad002876d3ebb4ecd
#
_cell.length_a   1.000
_cell.length_b   1.000
_cell.length_c   1.000
_cell.angle_alpha   90.00
_cell.angle_beta   90.00
_cell.angle_gamma   90.00
#
_symmetry.space_group_name_H-M   'P 1'
#
loop_
_entity.id
_entity.type
_entity.pdbx_description
1 polymer ?
#
loop_
_entity_poly.entity_id
_entity_poly.type
_entity_poly.pdbx_seq_one_letter_code
_entity_poly.pdbx_strand_id
1 'polypeptide(L)'
;MTKISILLLLIFAILCSNAQEQFACTPEWVQKIEKIAPAKAEVQPQKTRKILIFDRFTGFDHWVIPHTTQVIKVLGEKTGAYEVRITKDVFCFEKSNLKNYDAVVLNSACSIGPRRDLILDCLDIDTSMGDEEKKEKAAQLEANLINYVKQGGGLMVTHGAIVMQNNSMPFSEMVGGSFDYHPRQQEVALELCEPNHPLTKAFEDKPFVHVDEPYLFNKAYEQKNFRPLLYMDTDKLEGKNKPIEDNIRYVSWIKKHGKGRVFYVSPSHNAQSFEDARLLKFYLNGAQYVLGDLGCDDSPMKQQ
;
A
#
# COMPACT_ATOMS: atom_id res chain seq x y z
N MET A 1 24.76 -0.81 66.27
CA MET A 1 23.67 -0.21 65.47
C MET A 1 24.12 -0.12 64.01
N THR A 2 23.86 -1.13 63.24
CA THR A 2 24.33 -1.33 61.86
C THR A 2 23.29 -0.75 60.90
N LYS A 3 23.72 0.28 60.14
CA LYS A 3 22.89 0.88 59.08
C LYS A 3 22.93 -0.03 57.84
N ILE A 4 21.79 -0.63 57.52
CA ILE A 4 21.59 -1.34 56.27
C ILE A 4 21.21 -0.31 55.21
N SER A 5 22.11 -0.08 54.27
CA SER A 5 21.83 0.72 53.07
C SER A 5 21.13 -0.18 52.04
N ILE A 6 19.86 0.07 51.84
CA ILE A 6 19.08 -0.59 50.75
C ILE A 6 19.41 0.17 49.44
N LEU A 7 20.21 -0.52 48.60
CA LEU A 7 20.50 -0.07 47.24
C LEU A 7 19.30 -0.46 46.35
N LEU A 8 18.43 0.50 46.00
CA LEU A 8 17.36 0.31 45.01
C LEU A 8 18.01 0.22 43.64
N LEU A 9 18.15 -0.98 43.10
CA LEU A 9 18.43 -1.18 41.69
C LEU A 9 17.15 -0.82 40.89
N LEU A 10 17.15 0.38 40.31
CA LEU A 10 16.21 0.76 39.25
C LEU A 10 16.60 -0.03 37.99
N ILE A 11 15.96 -1.15 37.78
CA ILE A 11 15.99 -1.82 36.47
C ILE A 11 15.13 -0.98 35.54
N PHE A 12 15.79 -0.09 34.77
CA PHE A 12 15.20 0.48 33.59
C PHE A 12 15.04 -0.66 32.58
N ALA A 13 13.85 -1.26 32.55
CA ALA A 13 13.43 -2.05 31.41
C ALA A 13 13.37 -1.08 30.22
N ILE A 14 14.42 -1.04 29.42
CA ILE A 14 14.37 -0.47 28.07
C ILE A 14 13.38 -1.35 27.33
N LEU A 15 12.13 -0.91 27.28
CA LEU A 15 11.17 -1.40 26.31
C LEU A 15 11.75 -1.00 24.94
N CYS A 16 12.53 -1.89 24.36
CA CYS A 16 12.89 -1.76 22.95
C CYS A 16 11.57 -1.70 22.18
N SER A 17 11.17 -0.49 21.80
CA SER A 17 10.11 -0.36 20.82
C SER A 17 10.67 -1.00 19.54
N ASN A 18 9.98 -1.99 19.01
CA ASN A 18 10.34 -2.63 17.73
C ASN A 18 10.10 -1.67 16.54
N ALA A 19 9.86 -0.39 16.79
CA ALA A 19 9.74 0.63 15.77
C ALA A 19 11.11 0.89 15.15
N GLN A 20 11.17 0.82 13.83
CA GLN A 20 12.40 1.17 13.11
C GLN A 20 12.66 2.66 13.14
N GLU A 21 13.94 3.05 13.16
CA GLU A 21 14.35 4.44 13.08
C GLU A 21 13.86 5.07 11.77
N GLN A 22 13.21 6.23 11.90
CA GLN A 22 12.77 7.03 10.77
C GLN A 22 13.93 7.90 10.29
N PHE A 23 14.07 8.03 8.99
CA PHE A 23 15.07 8.89 8.35
C PHE A 23 14.49 9.59 7.12
N ALA A 24 15.15 10.66 6.70
CA ALA A 24 14.73 11.41 5.53
C ALA A 24 15.04 10.64 4.22
N CYS A 25 14.20 10.83 3.23
CA CYS A 25 14.45 10.33 1.87
C CYS A 25 15.54 11.20 1.21
N THR A 26 16.80 10.83 1.43
CA THR A 26 17.95 11.58 0.91
C THR A 26 18.37 11.10 -0.48
N PRO A 27 19.12 11.93 -1.24
CA PRO A 27 19.69 11.50 -2.52
C PRO A 27 20.56 10.24 -2.40
N GLU A 28 21.29 10.08 -1.30
CA GLU A 28 22.15 8.92 -1.04
C GLU A 28 21.32 7.65 -0.88
N TRP A 29 20.20 7.74 -0.15
CA TRP A 29 19.28 6.61 -0.02
C TRP A 29 18.65 6.25 -1.38
N VAL A 30 18.23 7.25 -2.16
CA VAL A 30 17.69 7.01 -3.51
C VAL A 30 18.72 6.32 -4.41
N GLN A 31 19.99 6.74 -4.36
CA GLN A 31 21.08 6.07 -5.09
C GLN A 31 21.30 4.62 -4.63
N LYS A 32 21.12 4.34 -3.31
CA LYS A 32 21.18 2.96 -2.80
C LYS A 32 20.06 2.12 -3.42
N ILE A 33 18.82 2.64 -3.43
CA ILE A 33 17.67 1.96 -4.06
C ILE A 33 17.92 1.75 -5.55
N GLU A 34 18.41 2.77 -6.25
CA GLU A 34 18.71 2.69 -7.67
C GLU A 34 19.73 1.57 -7.98
N LYS A 35 20.77 1.39 -7.16
CA LYS A 35 21.75 0.33 -7.32
C LYS A 35 21.14 -1.06 -7.28
N ILE A 36 20.25 -1.32 -6.33
CA ILE A 36 19.66 -2.64 -6.09
C ILE A 36 18.35 -2.89 -6.86
N ALA A 37 17.74 -1.84 -7.41
CA ALA A 37 16.54 -1.96 -8.23
C ALA A 37 16.78 -2.80 -9.48
N PRO A 38 15.78 -3.54 -10.00
CA PRO A 38 15.89 -4.30 -11.25
C PRO A 38 16.43 -3.45 -12.39
N ALA A 39 17.33 -4.03 -13.19
CA ALA A 39 17.95 -3.34 -14.32
C ALA A 39 17.01 -3.24 -15.55
N LYS A 40 15.98 -4.07 -15.61
CA LYS A 40 15.01 -4.12 -16.71
C LYS A 40 13.62 -4.51 -16.22
N ALA A 41 12.61 -4.11 -16.96
CA ALA A 41 11.24 -4.54 -16.78
C ALA A 41 11.10 -6.07 -16.94
N GLU A 42 10.16 -6.69 -16.23
CA GLU A 42 9.83 -8.11 -16.42
C GLU A 42 9.25 -8.34 -17.82
N VAL A 43 8.41 -7.41 -18.28
CA VAL A 43 7.89 -7.35 -19.66
C VAL A 43 8.17 -5.97 -20.21
N GLN A 44 8.78 -5.86 -21.38
CA GLN A 44 8.98 -4.57 -22.03
C GLN A 44 7.63 -4.04 -22.53
N PRO A 45 7.21 -2.82 -22.12
CA PRO A 45 5.95 -2.25 -22.55
C PRO A 45 5.99 -1.93 -24.06
N GLN A 46 4.87 -2.20 -24.75
CA GLN A 46 4.74 -1.92 -26.19
C GLN A 46 4.46 -0.45 -26.51
N LYS A 47 4.13 0.34 -25.49
CA LYS A 47 3.89 1.79 -25.58
C LYS A 47 4.39 2.47 -24.31
N THR A 48 4.62 3.78 -24.37
CA THR A 48 4.91 4.56 -23.17
C THR A 48 3.74 4.46 -22.20
N ARG A 49 4.00 3.94 -21.00
CA ARG A 49 3.06 3.84 -19.91
C ARG A 49 3.17 5.06 -18.99
N LYS A 50 2.05 5.53 -18.47
CA LYS A 50 2.01 6.67 -17.57
C LYS A 50 1.29 6.33 -16.28
N ILE A 51 1.98 6.54 -15.16
CA ILE A 51 1.45 6.37 -13.81
C ILE A 51 1.26 7.73 -13.15
N LEU A 52 0.09 7.95 -12.55
CA LEU A 52 -0.16 9.05 -11.65
C LEU A 52 0.01 8.56 -10.21
N ILE A 53 0.92 9.15 -9.44
CA ILE A 53 1.05 8.93 -8.00
C ILE A 53 0.30 10.03 -7.26
N PHE A 54 -0.69 9.64 -6.46
CA PHE A 54 -1.34 10.50 -5.48
C PHE A 54 -0.78 10.18 -4.09
N ASP A 55 -0.03 11.13 -3.51
CA ASP A 55 0.73 10.94 -2.27
C ASP A 55 0.32 11.92 -1.15
N ARG A 56 -0.97 12.27 -1.12
CA ARG A 56 -1.57 13.10 -0.08
C ARG A 56 -2.22 12.26 1.01
N PHE A 57 -2.06 12.70 2.24
CA PHE A 57 -2.77 12.20 3.41
C PHE A 57 -3.49 13.36 4.11
N THR A 58 -4.50 13.06 4.92
CA THR A 58 -5.19 13.99 5.81
C THR A 58 -5.25 13.44 7.23
N GLY A 59 -5.06 12.14 7.39
CA GLY A 59 -4.96 11.44 8.68
C GLY A 59 -3.52 11.21 9.10
N PHE A 60 -3.14 9.94 9.28
CA PHE A 60 -1.80 9.60 9.73
C PHE A 60 -0.74 9.92 8.67
N ASP A 61 0.30 10.64 9.08
CA ASP A 61 1.46 10.96 8.23
C ASP A 61 2.45 9.79 8.23
N HIS A 62 2.37 8.97 7.18
CA HIS A 62 3.35 7.91 7.00
C HIS A 62 4.66 8.50 6.48
N TRP A 63 5.67 8.53 7.32
CA TRP A 63 7.00 9.06 7.00
C TRP A 63 7.64 8.43 5.75
N VAL A 64 7.19 7.23 5.36
CA VAL A 64 7.65 6.50 4.19
C VAL A 64 7.12 7.05 2.85
N ILE A 65 6.14 7.93 2.84
CA ILE A 65 5.52 8.45 1.60
C ILE A 65 6.56 8.94 0.59
N PRO A 66 7.53 9.81 0.94
CA PRO A 66 8.54 10.25 -0.02
C PRO A 66 9.44 9.11 -0.51
N HIS A 67 9.73 8.12 0.33
CA HIS A 67 10.53 6.96 -0.03
C HIS A 67 9.80 6.08 -1.06
N THR A 68 8.54 5.72 -0.78
CA THR A 68 7.73 4.92 -1.71
C THR A 68 7.54 5.62 -3.06
N THR A 69 7.32 6.95 -3.04
CA THR A 69 7.25 7.77 -4.27
C THR A 69 8.54 7.65 -5.08
N GLN A 70 9.73 7.78 -4.44
CA GLN A 70 11.01 7.63 -5.12
C GLN A 70 11.27 6.21 -5.60
N VAL A 71 10.90 5.19 -4.82
CA VAL A 71 11.00 3.79 -5.27
C VAL A 71 10.23 3.57 -6.56
N ILE A 72 8.96 3.96 -6.62
CA ILE A 72 8.12 3.79 -7.82
C ILE A 72 8.72 4.57 -9.00
N LYS A 73 9.21 5.79 -8.78
CA LYS A 73 9.87 6.58 -9.81
C LYS A 73 11.14 5.91 -10.33
N VAL A 74 12.04 5.49 -9.44
CA VAL A 74 13.30 4.79 -9.81
C VAL A 74 13.02 3.51 -10.61
N LEU A 75 12.02 2.72 -10.18
CA LEU A 75 11.63 1.50 -10.89
C LEU A 75 11.20 1.80 -12.33
N GLY A 76 10.37 2.82 -12.54
CA GLY A 76 9.93 3.22 -13.89
C GLY A 76 11.09 3.73 -14.75
N GLU A 77 11.86 4.68 -14.24
CA GLU A 77 12.96 5.35 -14.97
C GLU A 77 14.08 4.38 -15.33
N LYS A 78 14.54 3.57 -14.35
CA LYS A 78 15.63 2.63 -14.56
C LYS A 78 15.31 1.53 -15.55
N THR A 79 14.07 1.03 -15.51
CA THR A 79 13.63 -0.12 -16.33
C THR A 79 13.00 0.27 -17.65
N GLY A 80 12.63 1.54 -17.81
CA GLY A 80 11.84 2.02 -18.94
C GLY A 80 10.39 1.50 -18.93
N ALA A 81 9.91 0.96 -17.81
CA ALA A 81 8.58 0.34 -17.74
C ALA A 81 7.45 1.38 -17.79
N TYR A 82 7.65 2.57 -17.23
CA TYR A 82 6.64 3.63 -17.18
C TYR A 82 7.25 4.98 -16.78
N GLU A 83 6.53 6.05 -17.13
CA GLU A 83 6.76 7.41 -16.66
C GLU A 83 5.85 7.72 -15.48
N VAL A 84 6.32 8.61 -14.58
CA VAL A 84 5.60 8.97 -13.35
C VAL A 84 5.25 10.45 -13.32
N ARG A 85 4.01 10.75 -12.96
CA ARG A 85 3.57 12.09 -12.53
C ARG A 85 3.13 11.99 -11.06
N ILE A 86 3.54 12.95 -10.24
CA ILE A 86 3.23 13.00 -8.80
C ILE A 86 2.30 14.18 -8.55
N THR A 87 1.29 13.99 -7.69
CA THR A 87 0.36 15.07 -7.32
C THR A 87 -0.20 14.86 -5.91
N LYS A 88 -0.53 16.00 -5.27
CA LYS A 88 -1.32 16.06 -4.02
C LYS A 88 -2.69 16.67 -4.25
N ASP A 89 -2.98 17.07 -5.49
CA ASP A 89 -4.25 17.69 -5.87
C ASP A 89 -5.33 16.62 -6.05
N VAL A 90 -6.38 16.70 -5.25
CA VAL A 90 -7.52 15.78 -5.28
C VAL A 90 -8.31 15.85 -6.60
N PHE A 91 -8.25 16.98 -7.30
CA PHE A 91 -8.88 17.12 -8.62
C PHE A 91 -8.20 16.28 -9.72
N CYS A 92 -7.07 15.63 -9.41
CA CYS A 92 -6.49 14.60 -10.28
C CYS A 92 -7.49 13.46 -10.59
N PHE A 93 -8.50 13.22 -9.72
CA PHE A 93 -9.58 12.24 -9.93
C PHE A 93 -10.72 12.74 -10.83
N GLU A 94 -10.61 13.92 -11.42
CA GLU A 94 -11.50 14.31 -12.52
C GLU A 94 -11.29 13.41 -13.75
N LYS A 95 -12.40 13.07 -14.45
CA LYS A 95 -12.33 12.23 -15.67
C LYS A 95 -11.36 12.78 -16.72
N SER A 96 -11.32 14.10 -16.86
CA SER A 96 -10.43 14.82 -17.78
C SER A 96 -8.95 14.61 -17.46
N ASN A 97 -8.61 14.39 -16.19
CA ASN A 97 -7.25 14.14 -15.73
C ASN A 97 -6.90 12.65 -15.78
N LEU A 98 -7.76 11.78 -15.23
CA LEU A 98 -7.54 10.34 -15.16
C LEU A 98 -7.29 9.70 -16.54
N LYS A 99 -7.98 10.17 -17.60
CA LYS A 99 -7.82 9.66 -18.98
C LYS A 99 -6.39 9.77 -19.55
N ASN A 100 -5.53 10.58 -18.92
CA ASN A 100 -4.16 10.81 -19.39
C ASN A 100 -3.16 9.77 -18.84
N TYR A 101 -3.61 8.85 -17.97
CA TYR A 101 -2.79 7.87 -17.30
C TYR A 101 -3.29 6.45 -17.55
N ASP A 102 -2.35 5.50 -17.58
CA ASP A 102 -2.66 4.06 -17.69
C ASP A 102 -2.94 3.44 -16.31
N ALA A 103 -2.36 4.00 -15.24
CA ALA A 103 -2.60 3.58 -13.87
C ALA A 103 -2.50 4.74 -12.86
N VAL A 104 -3.16 4.56 -11.72
CA VAL A 104 -3.06 5.43 -10.54
C VAL A 104 -2.41 4.63 -9.42
N VAL A 105 -1.49 5.26 -8.69
CA VAL A 105 -0.95 4.77 -7.42
C VAL A 105 -1.48 5.65 -6.30
N LEU A 106 -2.18 5.05 -5.33
CA LEU A 106 -2.51 5.69 -4.07
C LEU A 106 -1.40 5.33 -3.08
N ASN A 107 -0.54 6.31 -2.75
CA ASN A 107 0.63 6.09 -1.91
C ASN A 107 0.36 6.49 -0.47
N SER A 108 0.08 5.51 0.40
CA SER A 108 -0.19 5.70 1.83
C SER A 108 -1.18 6.84 2.13
N ALA A 109 -2.14 7.05 1.23
CA ALA A 109 -3.14 8.11 1.28
C ALA A 109 -4.16 7.85 2.42
N CYS A 110 -3.77 8.12 3.66
CA CYS A 110 -4.56 7.86 4.85
C CYS A 110 -5.47 9.02 5.19
N SER A 111 -6.75 8.76 5.48
CA SER A 111 -7.77 9.75 5.84
C SER A 111 -7.96 9.93 7.35
N ILE A 112 -8.51 11.07 7.75
CA ILE A 112 -8.87 11.37 9.16
C ILE A 112 -10.02 10.44 9.64
N GLY A 113 -9.85 9.85 10.83
CA GLY A 113 -10.95 9.20 11.53
C GLY A 113 -11.85 10.19 12.31
N PRO A 114 -13.10 9.87 12.56
CA PRO A 114 -13.83 8.67 12.14
C PRO A 114 -14.44 8.74 10.74
N ARG A 115 -14.41 9.93 10.08
CA ARG A 115 -15.06 10.15 8.77
C ARG A 115 -14.50 9.22 7.68
N ARG A 116 -13.18 9.07 7.61
CA ARG A 116 -12.51 8.19 6.66
C ARG A 116 -12.87 8.48 5.20
N ASP A 117 -12.85 9.76 4.83
CA ASP A 117 -13.10 10.29 3.50
C ASP A 117 -12.04 11.33 3.15
N LEU A 118 -10.91 10.88 2.59
CA LEU A 118 -9.78 11.73 2.25
C LEU A 118 -10.14 12.76 1.17
N ILE A 119 -11.00 12.38 0.23
CA ILE A 119 -11.38 13.30 -0.86
C ILE A 119 -12.14 14.49 -0.27
N LEU A 120 -13.10 14.24 0.60
CA LEU A 120 -13.85 15.31 1.29
C LEU A 120 -12.94 16.13 2.20
N ASP A 121 -12.01 15.46 2.94
CA ASP A 121 -11.02 16.15 3.78
C ASP A 121 -10.18 17.14 2.95
N CYS A 122 -9.73 16.73 1.75
CA CYS A 122 -8.97 17.62 0.86
C CYS A 122 -9.81 18.81 0.38
N LEU A 123 -11.07 18.59 0.03
CA LEU A 123 -11.97 19.68 -0.39
C LEU A 123 -12.25 20.65 0.74
N ASP A 124 -12.36 20.17 1.99
CA ASP A 124 -12.50 21.02 3.17
C ASP A 124 -11.28 21.94 3.39
N ILE A 125 -10.09 21.41 3.12
CA ILE A 125 -8.82 22.13 3.31
C ILE A 125 -8.55 23.12 2.16
N ASP A 126 -8.81 22.71 0.92
CA ASP A 126 -8.26 23.39 -0.26
C ASP A 126 -9.27 24.27 -0.99
N THR A 127 -10.57 24.21 -0.63
CA THR A 127 -11.60 24.92 -1.38
C THR A 127 -12.49 25.77 -0.48
N SER A 128 -13.11 26.80 -1.09
CA SER A 128 -14.15 27.63 -0.47
C SER A 128 -15.56 27.21 -0.84
N MET A 129 -15.74 26.01 -1.42
CA MET A 129 -17.06 25.46 -1.76
C MET A 129 -17.95 25.35 -0.54
N GLY A 130 -19.26 25.42 -0.72
CA GLY A 130 -20.23 25.12 0.35
C GLY A 130 -20.21 23.65 0.73
N ASP A 131 -20.64 23.32 1.96
CA ASP A 131 -20.54 21.97 2.50
C ASP A 131 -21.24 20.91 1.65
N GLU A 132 -22.43 21.19 1.13
CA GLU A 132 -23.14 20.24 0.26
C GLU A 132 -22.42 20.09 -1.09
N GLU A 133 -21.91 21.18 -1.69
CA GLU A 133 -21.14 21.13 -2.92
C GLU A 133 -19.87 20.28 -2.77
N LYS A 134 -19.17 20.40 -1.62
CA LYS A 134 -18.01 19.55 -1.31
C LYS A 134 -18.37 18.08 -1.24
N LYS A 135 -19.48 17.72 -0.57
CA LYS A 135 -19.94 16.33 -0.45
C LYS A 135 -20.28 15.75 -1.83
N GLU A 136 -21.02 16.51 -2.66
CA GLU A 136 -21.34 16.09 -4.03
C GLU A 136 -20.06 15.91 -4.87
N LYS A 137 -19.13 16.86 -4.77
CA LYS A 137 -17.86 16.80 -5.47
C LYS A 137 -17.00 15.60 -4.99
N ALA A 138 -16.93 15.35 -3.68
CA ALA A 138 -16.21 14.21 -3.14
C ALA A 138 -16.76 12.88 -3.67
N ALA A 139 -18.08 12.72 -3.62
CA ALA A 139 -18.75 11.54 -4.16
C ALA A 139 -18.50 11.38 -5.67
N GLN A 140 -18.50 12.49 -6.43
CA GLN A 140 -18.19 12.48 -7.85
C GLN A 140 -16.75 12.04 -8.13
N LEU A 141 -15.76 12.56 -7.39
CA LEU A 141 -14.34 12.24 -7.58
C LEU A 141 -14.06 10.77 -7.23
N GLU A 142 -14.65 10.26 -6.15
CA GLU A 142 -14.58 8.84 -5.79
C GLU A 142 -15.19 7.97 -6.91
N ALA A 143 -16.38 8.29 -7.35
CA ALA A 143 -17.05 7.57 -8.44
C ALA A 143 -16.24 7.61 -9.75
N ASN A 144 -15.56 8.72 -10.03
CA ASN A 144 -14.68 8.84 -11.19
C ASN A 144 -13.49 7.88 -11.11
N LEU A 145 -12.83 7.77 -9.93
CA LEU A 145 -11.72 6.84 -9.71
C LEU A 145 -12.20 5.39 -9.87
N ILE A 146 -13.32 5.04 -9.24
CA ILE A 146 -13.89 3.68 -9.32
C ILE A 146 -14.25 3.34 -10.77
N ASN A 147 -14.89 4.27 -11.50
CA ASN A 147 -15.26 4.06 -12.90
C ASN A 147 -14.03 4.01 -13.82
N TYR A 148 -12.99 4.78 -13.55
CA TYR A 148 -11.73 4.72 -14.28
C TYR A 148 -11.15 3.29 -14.23
N VAL A 149 -11.07 2.71 -13.03
CA VAL A 149 -10.60 1.32 -12.86
C VAL A 149 -11.56 0.36 -13.55
N LYS A 150 -12.88 0.49 -13.33
CA LYS A 150 -13.90 -0.39 -13.95
C LYS A 150 -13.82 -0.41 -15.48
N GLN A 151 -13.41 0.69 -16.10
CA GLN A 151 -13.27 0.83 -17.56
C GLN A 151 -11.94 0.32 -18.11
N GLY A 152 -10.97 -0.04 -17.28
CA GLY A 152 -9.71 -0.65 -17.70
C GLY A 152 -8.45 0.04 -17.17
N GLY A 153 -8.58 1.13 -16.42
CA GLY A 153 -7.45 1.76 -15.73
C GLY A 153 -6.84 0.85 -14.67
N GLY A 154 -5.55 1.00 -14.43
CA GLY A 154 -4.84 0.30 -13.35
C GLY A 154 -4.92 1.03 -12.03
N LEU A 155 -4.91 0.29 -10.91
CA LEU A 155 -4.84 0.86 -9.57
C LEU A 155 -3.83 0.09 -8.71
N MET A 156 -2.85 0.79 -8.17
CA MET A 156 -1.96 0.27 -7.15
C MET A 156 -2.22 1.02 -5.84
N VAL A 157 -2.42 0.27 -4.76
CA VAL A 157 -2.72 0.81 -3.43
C VAL A 157 -1.65 0.34 -2.47
N THR A 158 -0.87 1.27 -1.91
CA THR A 158 0.24 0.94 -1.01
C THR A 158 -0.12 1.24 0.43
N HIS A 159 0.12 0.27 1.31
CA HIS A 159 0.02 0.37 2.75
C HIS A 159 -1.21 1.16 3.24
N GLY A 160 -1.00 2.28 3.90
CA GLY A 160 -2.06 3.13 4.48
C GLY A 160 -3.08 3.70 3.50
N ALA A 161 -2.84 3.60 2.19
CA ALA A 161 -3.80 4.10 1.20
C ALA A 161 -5.13 3.30 1.17
N ILE A 162 -5.15 2.08 1.72
CA ILE A 162 -6.41 1.33 1.90
C ILE A 162 -7.38 2.06 2.85
N VAL A 163 -6.87 3.00 3.67
CA VAL A 163 -7.66 3.82 4.60
C VAL A 163 -8.28 5.05 3.93
N MET A 164 -7.91 5.36 2.69
CA MET A 164 -8.27 6.60 1.98
C MET A 164 -9.78 6.89 2.04
N GLN A 165 -10.60 5.93 1.63
CA GLN A 165 -12.07 5.96 1.64
C GLN A 165 -12.60 4.77 2.47
N ASN A 166 -12.10 4.61 3.68
CA ASN A 166 -12.30 3.39 4.47
C ASN A 166 -13.76 3.09 4.78
N ASN A 167 -14.64 4.10 4.81
CA ASN A 167 -16.06 3.91 5.08
C ASN A 167 -16.88 3.64 3.81
N SER A 168 -16.30 3.82 2.62
CA SER A 168 -16.97 3.55 1.34
C SER A 168 -16.96 2.06 1.01
N MET A 169 -18.14 1.45 0.87
CA MET A 169 -18.26 0.08 0.37
C MET A 169 -17.84 -0.06 -1.09
N PRO A 170 -18.22 0.85 -2.02
CA PRO A 170 -17.75 0.78 -3.41
C PRO A 170 -16.21 0.84 -3.53
N PHE A 171 -15.53 1.67 -2.71
CA PHE A 171 -14.07 1.71 -2.67
C PHE A 171 -13.49 0.40 -2.11
N SER A 172 -14.07 -0.12 -1.00
CA SER A 172 -13.67 -1.40 -0.43
C SER A 172 -13.81 -2.56 -1.43
N GLU A 173 -14.89 -2.62 -2.18
CA GLU A 173 -15.10 -3.62 -3.23
C GLU A 173 -14.10 -3.47 -4.38
N MET A 174 -13.76 -2.25 -4.78
CA MET A 174 -12.76 -1.99 -5.80
C MET A 174 -11.38 -2.47 -5.34
N VAL A 175 -10.95 -2.11 -4.13
CA VAL A 175 -9.62 -2.45 -3.59
C VAL A 175 -9.54 -3.90 -3.15
N GLY A 176 -10.64 -4.49 -2.66
CA GLY A 176 -10.71 -5.85 -2.14
C GLY A 176 -10.71 -5.93 -0.61
N GLY A 177 -10.86 -4.80 0.07
CA GLY A 177 -10.94 -4.70 1.52
C GLY A 177 -10.89 -3.28 2.04
N SER A 178 -11.11 -3.13 3.33
CA SER A 178 -10.90 -1.91 4.11
C SER A 178 -10.04 -2.22 5.32
N PHE A 179 -9.34 -1.23 5.82
CA PHE A 179 -8.56 -1.32 7.04
C PHE A 179 -9.49 -1.51 8.26
N ASP A 180 -9.15 -2.45 9.12
CA ASP A 180 -9.80 -2.67 10.41
C ASP A 180 -8.96 -2.07 11.55
N TYR A 181 -7.81 -2.68 11.82
CA TYR A 181 -6.81 -2.19 12.77
C TYR A 181 -5.45 -2.85 12.50
N HIS A 182 -4.43 -2.48 13.24
CA HIS A 182 -3.17 -3.21 13.34
C HIS A 182 -2.69 -3.28 14.80
N PRO A 183 -2.04 -4.38 15.23
CA PRO A 183 -1.23 -4.40 16.44
C PRO A 183 -0.04 -3.44 16.31
N ARG A 184 0.74 -3.29 17.40
CA ARG A 184 1.98 -2.51 17.35
C ARG A 184 2.90 -2.99 16.22
N GLN A 185 3.71 -2.07 15.69
CA GLN A 185 4.77 -2.41 14.74
C GLN A 185 5.68 -3.50 15.32
N GLN A 186 6.01 -4.51 14.53
CA GLN A 186 6.79 -5.67 14.94
C GLN A 186 7.42 -6.35 13.74
N GLU A 187 8.34 -7.28 13.98
CA GLU A 187 8.84 -8.16 12.93
C GLU A 187 7.72 -9.09 12.44
N VAL A 188 7.54 -9.15 11.14
CA VAL A 188 6.53 -9.97 10.46
C VAL A 188 7.20 -10.76 9.36
N ALA A 189 6.95 -12.08 9.35
CA ALA A 189 7.29 -12.95 8.23
C ALA A 189 6.09 -13.06 7.29
N LEU A 190 6.27 -12.65 6.05
CA LEU A 190 5.26 -12.76 5.00
C LEU A 190 5.56 -13.98 4.13
N GLU A 191 4.65 -14.93 4.16
CA GLU A 191 4.72 -16.17 3.36
C GLU A 191 4.08 -15.96 1.98
N LEU A 192 4.52 -16.75 1.00
CA LEU A 192 4.02 -16.71 -0.37
C LEU A 192 2.80 -17.61 -0.51
N CYS A 193 1.67 -17.05 -0.98
CA CYS A 193 0.49 -17.88 -1.28
C CYS A 193 0.77 -18.83 -2.47
N GLU A 194 1.48 -18.34 -3.47
CA GLU A 194 1.88 -19.08 -4.68
C GLU A 194 3.29 -18.67 -5.10
N PRO A 195 4.32 -19.46 -4.75
CA PRO A 195 5.71 -19.11 -5.07
C PRO A 195 6.00 -18.91 -6.55
N ASN A 196 5.29 -19.66 -7.42
CA ASN A 196 5.46 -19.61 -8.87
C ASN A 196 4.62 -18.54 -9.60
N HIS A 197 3.79 -17.79 -8.87
CA HIS A 197 3.02 -16.70 -9.47
C HIS A 197 3.95 -15.59 -9.98
N PRO A 198 3.72 -14.99 -11.17
CA PRO A 198 4.62 -13.99 -11.77
C PRO A 198 5.02 -12.85 -10.84
N LEU A 199 4.15 -12.39 -9.94
CA LEU A 199 4.50 -11.34 -8.98
C LEU A 199 5.38 -11.88 -7.85
N THR A 200 5.00 -13.00 -7.23
CA THR A 200 5.69 -13.56 -6.04
C THR A 200 7.02 -14.23 -6.35
N LYS A 201 7.29 -14.60 -7.61
CA LYS A 201 8.64 -15.01 -8.06
C LYS A 201 9.75 -14.02 -7.68
N ALA A 202 9.40 -12.76 -7.42
CA ALA A 202 10.32 -11.77 -6.90
C ALA A 202 11.02 -12.21 -5.61
N PHE A 203 10.37 -13.04 -4.78
CA PHE A 203 10.87 -13.48 -3.48
C PHE A 203 11.68 -14.79 -3.52
N GLU A 204 11.87 -15.41 -4.69
CA GLU A 204 12.72 -16.58 -4.86
C GLU A 204 12.36 -17.76 -3.94
N ASP A 205 11.04 -17.99 -3.77
CA ASP A 205 10.49 -19.04 -2.91
C ASP A 205 10.91 -18.95 -1.43
N LYS A 206 11.10 -17.71 -0.95
CA LYS A 206 11.48 -17.43 0.45
C LYS A 206 10.52 -16.44 1.07
N PRO A 207 10.19 -16.58 2.37
CA PRO A 207 9.45 -15.57 3.11
C PRO A 207 10.13 -14.20 3.05
N PHE A 208 9.33 -13.16 3.08
CA PHE A 208 9.80 -11.79 3.25
C PHE A 208 9.66 -11.37 4.71
N VAL A 209 10.79 -11.26 5.42
CA VAL A 209 10.82 -10.88 6.84
C VAL A 209 11.21 -9.41 6.96
N HIS A 210 10.39 -8.64 7.64
CA HIS A 210 10.61 -7.20 7.84
C HIS A 210 9.90 -6.72 9.12
N VAL A 211 10.23 -5.51 9.57
CA VAL A 211 9.49 -4.82 10.63
C VAL A 211 8.44 -3.93 9.98
N ASP A 212 7.16 -4.14 10.32
CA ASP A 212 6.05 -3.39 9.73
C ASP A 212 4.85 -3.33 10.68
N GLU A 213 3.82 -2.59 10.28
CA GLU A 213 2.49 -2.62 10.89
C GLU A 213 1.67 -3.76 10.28
N PRO A 214 1.34 -4.81 11.07
CA PRO A 214 0.59 -5.96 10.56
C PRO A 214 -0.90 -5.62 10.40
N TYR A 215 -1.27 -5.05 9.25
CA TYR A 215 -2.64 -4.62 8.95
C TYR A 215 -3.63 -5.78 8.91
N LEU A 216 -4.77 -5.57 9.54
CA LEU A 216 -5.94 -6.42 9.49
C LEU A 216 -7.06 -5.70 8.75
N PHE A 217 -7.91 -6.46 8.09
CA PHE A 217 -8.88 -5.93 7.13
C PHE A 217 -10.29 -6.43 7.43
N ASN A 218 -11.29 -5.72 6.93
CA ASN A 218 -12.70 -6.01 7.04
C ASN A 218 -13.47 -5.68 5.74
N LYS A 219 -14.79 -5.65 5.81
CA LYS A 219 -15.72 -5.35 4.70
C LYS A 219 -15.53 -6.28 3.51
N ALA A 220 -15.21 -5.75 2.31
CA ALA A 220 -15.04 -6.56 1.11
C ALA A 220 -13.93 -7.62 1.23
N TYR A 221 -12.99 -7.45 2.19
CA TYR A 221 -11.96 -8.44 2.46
C TYR A 221 -12.54 -9.79 2.86
N GLU A 222 -13.65 -9.83 3.58
CA GLU A 222 -14.29 -11.07 4.04
C GLU A 222 -14.83 -11.92 2.89
N GLN A 223 -15.10 -11.30 1.74
CA GLN A 223 -15.55 -12.00 0.55
C GLN A 223 -14.42 -12.75 -0.17
N LYS A 224 -13.15 -12.44 0.13
CA LYS A 224 -11.94 -13.01 -0.53
C LYS A 224 -12.00 -12.93 -2.07
N ASN A 225 -12.68 -11.92 -2.62
CA ASN A 225 -12.83 -11.72 -4.06
C ASN A 225 -11.56 -11.09 -4.66
N PHE A 226 -10.43 -11.76 -4.43
CA PHE A 226 -9.10 -11.38 -4.92
C PHE A 226 -8.18 -12.62 -4.99
N ARG A 227 -7.08 -12.50 -5.73
CA ARG A 227 -5.98 -13.48 -5.71
C ARG A 227 -4.96 -13.04 -4.68
N PRO A 228 -4.80 -13.77 -3.57
CA PRO A 228 -3.81 -13.41 -2.55
C PRO A 228 -2.39 -13.73 -3.05
N LEU A 229 -1.43 -12.90 -2.65
CA LEU A 229 -0.03 -13.04 -3.03
C LEU A 229 0.85 -13.32 -1.80
N LEU A 230 0.65 -12.54 -0.74
CA LEU A 230 1.39 -12.66 0.51
C LEU A 230 0.43 -12.78 1.69
N TYR A 231 0.81 -13.58 2.68
CA TYR A 231 0.05 -13.70 3.93
C TYR A 231 0.97 -13.70 5.14
N MET A 232 0.42 -13.37 6.28
CA MET A 232 1.05 -13.49 7.59
C MET A 232 0.29 -14.47 8.47
N ASP A 233 1.02 -15.14 9.35
CA ASP A 233 0.46 -16.00 10.40
C ASP A 233 0.08 -15.12 11.60
N THR A 234 -1.21 -14.97 11.85
CA THR A 234 -1.70 -14.10 12.92
C THR A 234 -1.46 -14.67 14.32
N ASP A 235 -1.19 -15.96 14.45
CA ASP A 235 -0.84 -16.56 15.75
C ASP A 235 0.51 -16.06 16.26
N LYS A 236 1.40 -15.67 15.36
CA LYS A 236 2.71 -15.09 15.66
C LYS A 236 2.67 -13.61 16.04
N LEU A 237 1.52 -12.93 15.85
CA LEU A 237 1.40 -11.51 16.15
C LEU A 237 1.24 -11.25 17.64
N GLU A 238 2.02 -10.27 18.13
CA GLU A 238 1.90 -9.74 19.49
C GLU A 238 0.96 -8.54 19.56
N GLY A 239 0.39 -8.26 20.74
CA GLY A 239 -0.38 -7.05 21.00
C GLY A 239 -1.72 -6.97 20.25
N LYS A 240 -2.32 -8.11 19.91
CA LYS A 240 -3.67 -8.16 19.35
C LYS A 240 -4.68 -7.59 20.34
N ASN A 241 -5.54 -6.68 19.91
CA ASN A 241 -6.56 -6.05 20.74
C ASN A 241 -7.90 -6.82 20.76
N LYS A 242 -8.04 -7.81 19.87
CA LYS A 242 -9.19 -8.72 19.77
C LYS A 242 -8.74 -10.08 19.22
N PRO A 243 -9.48 -11.17 19.48
CA PRO A 243 -9.24 -12.44 18.83
C PRO A 243 -9.34 -12.31 17.30
N ILE A 244 -8.51 -13.06 16.59
CA ILE A 244 -8.52 -13.20 15.15
C ILE A 244 -8.88 -14.65 14.85
N GLU A 245 -10.00 -14.87 14.18
CA GLU A 245 -10.51 -16.23 13.96
C GLU A 245 -9.63 -17.02 12.98
N ASP A 246 -9.16 -16.35 11.91
CA ASP A 246 -8.28 -16.97 10.91
C ASP A 246 -6.82 -16.75 11.30
N ASN A 247 -6.02 -17.81 11.37
CA ASN A 247 -4.57 -17.71 11.58
C ASN A 247 -3.82 -17.22 10.31
N ILE A 248 -4.46 -17.15 9.17
CA ILE A 248 -3.90 -16.65 7.92
C ILE A 248 -4.56 -15.31 7.56
N ARG A 249 -3.74 -14.26 7.38
CA ARG A 249 -4.20 -12.96 6.88
C ARG A 249 -3.41 -12.57 5.64
N TYR A 250 -4.13 -12.42 4.53
CA TYR A 250 -3.56 -11.93 3.28
C TYR A 250 -3.28 -10.44 3.41
N VAL A 251 -2.05 -10.05 3.09
CA VAL A 251 -1.56 -8.67 3.23
C VAL A 251 -1.13 -8.05 1.90
N SER A 252 -1.16 -8.83 0.84
CA SER A 252 -1.00 -8.36 -0.53
C SER A 252 -1.82 -9.23 -1.47
N TRP A 253 -2.49 -8.60 -2.44
CA TRP A 253 -3.34 -9.29 -3.40
C TRP A 253 -3.48 -8.52 -4.71
N ILE A 254 -3.92 -9.24 -5.73
CA ILE A 254 -4.38 -8.66 -6.99
C ILE A 254 -5.83 -9.04 -7.26
N LYS A 255 -6.51 -8.23 -8.04
CA LYS A 255 -7.87 -8.53 -8.49
C LYS A 255 -8.26 -7.77 -9.75
N LYS A 256 -9.32 -8.23 -10.40
CA LYS A 256 -10.06 -7.45 -11.37
C LYS A 256 -11.11 -6.59 -10.70
N HIS A 257 -11.29 -5.38 -11.26
CA HIS A 257 -12.47 -4.57 -11.02
C HIS A 257 -13.01 -4.11 -12.38
N GLY A 258 -14.07 -4.75 -12.85
CA GLY A 258 -14.51 -4.61 -14.25
C GLY A 258 -13.40 -5.04 -15.22
N LYS A 259 -12.98 -4.13 -16.12
CA LYS A 259 -11.88 -4.36 -17.06
C LYS A 259 -10.50 -4.01 -16.48
N GLY A 260 -10.45 -3.27 -15.39
CA GLY A 260 -9.22 -2.81 -14.76
C GLY A 260 -8.59 -3.83 -13.82
N ARG A 261 -7.39 -3.51 -13.37
CA ARG A 261 -6.56 -4.33 -12.48
C ARG A 261 -6.19 -3.55 -11.24
N VAL A 262 -6.28 -4.22 -10.10
CA VAL A 262 -5.95 -3.64 -8.80
C VAL A 262 -4.87 -4.48 -8.14
N PHE A 263 -3.85 -3.83 -7.59
CA PHE A 263 -2.81 -4.42 -6.77
C PHE A 263 -2.76 -3.70 -5.43
N TYR A 264 -3.01 -4.43 -4.34
CA TYR A 264 -2.79 -3.96 -2.98
C TYR A 264 -1.51 -4.56 -2.41
N VAL A 265 -0.68 -3.73 -1.79
CA VAL A 265 0.57 -4.12 -1.14
C VAL A 265 0.69 -3.44 0.22
N SER A 266 0.58 -4.23 1.31
CA SER A 266 0.72 -3.73 2.68
C SER A 266 2.17 -3.45 3.08
N PRO A 267 3.17 -4.33 2.80
CA PRO A 267 4.54 -4.09 3.21
C PRO A 267 5.10 -2.81 2.61
N SER A 268 5.29 -1.79 3.42
CA SER A 268 5.96 -0.53 3.13
C SER A 268 5.71 0.57 4.17
N HIS A 269 5.43 0.25 5.42
CA HIS A 269 5.40 1.28 6.47
C HIS A 269 6.80 1.85 6.73
N ASN A 270 7.81 1.02 6.61
CA ASN A 270 9.21 1.39 6.87
C ASN A 270 10.05 1.39 5.59
N ALA A 271 10.81 2.45 5.36
CA ALA A 271 11.66 2.59 4.18
C ALA A 271 12.76 1.52 4.10
N GLN A 272 13.20 0.97 5.23
CA GLN A 272 14.17 -0.12 5.30
C GLN A 272 13.70 -1.37 4.54
N SER A 273 12.40 -1.61 4.47
CA SER A 273 11.84 -2.73 3.68
C SER A 273 12.21 -2.64 2.20
N PHE A 274 12.35 -1.44 1.66
CA PHE A 274 12.75 -1.23 0.27
C PHE A 274 14.24 -1.46 0.00
N GLU A 275 15.06 -1.68 1.02
CA GLU A 275 16.46 -2.04 0.85
C GLU A 275 16.66 -3.53 0.48
N ASP A 276 15.57 -4.28 0.36
CA ASP A 276 15.54 -5.62 -0.22
C ASP A 276 15.13 -5.57 -1.70
N ALA A 277 16.02 -6.01 -2.57
CA ALA A 277 15.81 -6.02 -4.02
C ALA A 277 14.57 -6.86 -4.44
N ARG A 278 14.18 -7.85 -3.63
CA ARG A 278 13.01 -8.69 -3.89
C ARG A 278 11.72 -7.88 -3.75
N LEU A 279 11.62 -7.01 -2.73
CA LEU A 279 10.47 -6.12 -2.57
C LEU A 279 10.40 -5.11 -3.73
N LEU A 280 11.53 -4.56 -4.15
CA LEU A 280 11.56 -3.66 -5.31
C LEU A 280 11.08 -4.35 -6.59
N LYS A 281 11.51 -5.61 -6.81
CA LYS A 281 11.02 -6.41 -7.95
C LYS A 281 9.53 -6.71 -7.83
N PHE A 282 9.03 -7.00 -6.63
CA PHE A 282 7.61 -7.22 -6.39
C PHE A 282 6.76 -5.98 -6.70
N TYR A 283 7.24 -4.78 -6.31
CA TYR A 283 6.60 -3.51 -6.66
C TYR A 283 6.59 -3.25 -8.17
N LEU A 284 7.71 -3.51 -8.85
CA LEU A 284 7.80 -3.40 -10.32
C LEU A 284 6.81 -4.34 -11.01
N ASN A 285 6.76 -5.61 -10.59
CA ASN A 285 5.86 -6.60 -11.16
C ASN A 285 4.39 -6.22 -10.93
N GLY A 286 4.06 -5.71 -9.72
CA GLY A 286 2.73 -5.18 -9.40
C GLY A 286 2.36 -3.98 -10.26
N ALA A 287 3.27 -3.03 -10.47
CA ALA A 287 3.08 -1.90 -11.36
C ALA A 287 2.83 -2.37 -12.82
N GLN A 288 3.62 -3.31 -13.32
CA GLN A 288 3.42 -3.86 -14.67
C GLN A 288 2.13 -4.67 -14.80
N TYR A 289 1.68 -5.34 -13.74
CA TYR A 289 0.38 -6.01 -13.71
C TYR A 289 -0.76 -5.01 -13.85
N VAL A 290 -0.78 -3.94 -13.05
CA VAL A 290 -1.87 -2.95 -13.13
C VAL A 290 -1.86 -2.19 -14.45
N LEU A 291 -0.69 -1.97 -15.06
CA LEU A 291 -0.54 -1.41 -16.40
C LEU A 291 -1.01 -2.35 -17.53
N GLY A 292 -1.18 -3.64 -17.20
CA GLY A 292 -1.62 -4.65 -18.16
C GLY A 292 -0.50 -5.23 -19.02
N ASP A 293 0.75 -4.93 -18.73
CA ASP A 293 1.91 -5.47 -19.46
C ASP A 293 2.30 -6.85 -18.94
N LEU A 294 2.23 -7.09 -17.64
CA LEU A 294 2.48 -8.38 -17.02
C LEU A 294 1.17 -9.16 -16.87
N GLY A 295 0.99 -10.20 -17.66
CA GLY A 295 -0.14 -11.13 -17.56
C GLY A 295 0.10 -12.20 -16.49
N CYS A 296 -0.96 -12.51 -15.72
CA CYS A 296 -0.96 -13.61 -14.75
C CYS A 296 -2.40 -14.06 -14.47
N ASP A 297 -2.56 -15.16 -13.75
CA ASP A 297 -3.86 -15.55 -13.20
C ASP A 297 -4.22 -14.60 -12.05
N ASP A 298 -5.28 -13.82 -12.22
CA ASP A 298 -5.82 -12.88 -11.26
C ASP A 298 -7.23 -13.25 -10.78
N SER A 299 -7.67 -14.48 -11.08
CA SER A 299 -8.93 -15.03 -10.57
C SER A 299 -8.84 -15.23 -9.06
N PRO A 300 -9.92 -14.95 -8.30
CA PRO A 300 -9.95 -15.24 -6.87
C PRO A 300 -9.61 -16.69 -6.59
N MET A 301 -8.88 -16.95 -5.50
CA MET A 301 -8.67 -18.32 -5.04
C MET A 301 -10.01 -18.93 -4.68
N LYS A 302 -10.24 -20.18 -5.14
CA LYS A 302 -11.41 -20.95 -4.69
C LYS A 302 -11.30 -21.13 -3.18
N GLN A 303 -12.35 -20.76 -2.46
CA GLN A 303 -12.46 -21.12 -1.05
C GLN A 303 -12.51 -22.66 -0.98
N GLN A 304 -11.61 -23.25 -0.23
CA GLN A 304 -11.62 -24.69 0.08
C GLN A 304 -12.63 -24.96 1.16
#